data_bd4645510b96d3481110d0412d784afc
#
_entry.id   bd4645510b96d3481110d0412d784afc
#
_cell.length_a   1.000
_cell.length_b   1.000
_cell.length_c   1.000
_cell.angle_alpha   90.00
_cell.angle_beta   90.00
_cell.angle_gamma   90.00
#
_symmetry.space_group_name_H-M   'P 1'
#
loop_
_entity.id
_entity.type
_entity.pdbx_description
1 polymer ?
#
loop_
_entity_poly.entity_id
_entity_poly.type
_entity_poly.pdbx_seq_one_letter_code
_entity_poly.pdbx_strand_id
1 'polypeptide(L)'
;MRNYEIKTDLHTHTLASTHAYSTLEENCRGAFANGLEGINMSDHGPSMPDAPYEGHFSNMRILPEYIHGIKVWKGAEANIVDYEGRIDLTEHTLGRLECIVASFHEQTFKAGTVEQHTNAYM
;
A
#
# COMPACT_ATOMS: atom_id res chain seq x y z
N MET A 1 -28.86 1.03 -15.17
CA MET A 1 -27.50 1.27 -14.61
C MET A 1 -27.19 0.17 -13.61
N ARG A 2 -26.01 -0.46 -13.70
CA ARG A 2 -25.58 -1.35 -12.60
C ARG A 2 -25.16 -0.49 -11.42
N ASN A 3 -25.78 -0.65 -10.27
CA ASN A 3 -25.32 -0.04 -9.03
C ASN A 3 -24.13 -0.85 -8.52
N TYR A 4 -22.95 -0.24 -8.48
CA TYR A 4 -21.77 -0.82 -7.86
C TYR A 4 -21.70 -0.33 -6.40
N GLU A 5 -21.44 -1.25 -5.50
CA GLU A 5 -21.18 -0.94 -4.09
C GLU A 5 -19.70 -1.21 -3.81
N ILE A 6 -19.01 -0.21 -3.28
CA ILE A 6 -17.61 -0.36 -2.86
C ILE A 6 -17.60 -1.06 -1.50
N LYS A 7 -16.94 -2.23 -1.45
CA LYS A 7 -16.83 -3.07 -0.26
C LYS A 7 -15.43 -3.12 0.33
N THR A 8 -14.45 -2.60 -0.39
CA THR A 8 -13.04 -2.67 0.02
C THR A 8 -12.33 -1.36 -0.24
N ASP A 9 -11.38 -1.01 0.64
CA ASP A 9 -10.42 0.06 0.41
C ASP A 9 -9.03 -0.57 0.24
N LEU A 10 -8.49 -0.48 -0.97
CA LEU A 10 -7.22 -1.11 -1.32
C LEU A 10 -6.01 -0.18 -1.16
N HIS A 11 -6.18 1.02 -0.60
CA HIS A 11 -5.10 1.96 -0.39
C HIS A 11 -5.25 2.67 0.96
N THR A 12 -4.74 2.05 2.02
CA THR A 12 -4.76 2.60 3.37
C THR A 12 -3.38 2.61 4.01
N HIS A 13 -3.14 3.60 4.87
CA HIS A 13 -1.89 3.77 5.59
C HIS A 13 -2.09 3.67 7.09
N THR A 14 -1.03 3.25 7.78
CA THR A 14 -0.95 3.22 9.24
C THR A 14 0.09 4.22 9.75
N LEU A 15 0.25 4.30 11.07
CA LEU A 15 1.33 5.06 11.72
C LEU A 15 2.74 4.69 11.25
N ALA A 16 2.92 3.56 10.54
CA ALA A 16 4.20 3.19 9.96
C ALA A 16 4.60 4.13 8.82
N SER A 17 3.63 4.73 8.13
CA SER A 17 3.83 5.88 7.23
C SER A 17 3.59 7.15 8.04
N THR A 18 4.65 7.87 8.44
CA THR A 18 4.60 8.85 9.54
C THR A 18 3.70 10.07 9.33
N HIS A 19 3.15 10.28 8.14
CA HIS A 19 2.08 11.25 7.87
C HIS A 19 0.66 10.66 7.94
N ALA A 20 0.51 9.38 8.32
CA ALA A 20 -0.76 8.76 8.70
C ALA A 20 -0.87 8.68 10.23
N TYR A 21 -2.08 8.64 10.75
CA TYR A 21 -2.32 8.86 12.18
C TYR A 21 -3.08 7.73 12.86
N SER A 22 -3.41 6.66 12.15
CA SER A 22 -4.17 5.53 12.67
C SER A 22 -3.33 4.26 12.73
N THR A 23 -3.60 3.45 13.73
CA THR A 23 -3.14 2.06 13.78
C THR A 23 -3.93 1.20 12.79
N LEU A 24 -3.43 0.01 12.46
CA LEU A 24 -4.16 -0.96 11.66
C LEU A 24 -5.52 -1.32 12.30
N GLU A 25 -5.57 -1.45 13.63
CA GLU A 25 -6.81 -1.76 14.34
C GLU A 25 -7.85 -0.65 14.22
N GLU A 26 -7.44 0.61 14.34
CA GLU A 26 -8.32 1.78 14.15
C GLU A 26 -8.82 1.86 12.71
N ASN A 27 -7.99 1.59 11.71
CA ASN A 27 -8.40 1.50 10.32
C ASN A 27 -9.47 0.41 10.12
N CYS A 28 -9.28 -0.77 10.71
CA CYS A 28 -10.28 -1.84 10.63
C CYS A 28 -11.61 -1.46 11.30
N ARG A 29 -11.57 -0.79 12.46
CA ARG A 29 -12.79 -0.29 13.12
C ARG A 29 -13.48 0.77 12.27
N GLY A 30 -12.73 1.69 11.67
CA GLY A 30 -13.27 2.69 10.74
C GLY A 30 -13.89 2.05 9.50
N ALA A 31 -13.23 1.07 8.91
CA ALA A 31 -13.74 0.30 7.78
C ALA A 31 -15.07 -0.40 8.11
N PHE A 32 -15.12 -1.07 9.25
CA PHE A 32 -16.36 -1.72 9.72
C PHE A 32 -17.50 -0.72 9.90
N ALA A 33 -17.23 0.42 10.54
CA ALA A 33 -18.23 1.47 10.76
C ALA A 33 -18.76 2.07 9.45
N ASN A 34 -17.97 2.04 8.37
CA ASN A 34 -18.34 2.50 7.03
C ASN A 34 -18.90 1.39 6.12
N GLY A 35 -19.13 0.19 6.64
CA GLY A 35 -19.74 -0.92 5.90
C GLY A 35 -18.80 -1.60 4.89
N LEU A 36 -17.48 -1.39 5.04
CA LEU A 36 -16.50 -2.12 4.24
C LEU A 36 -16.30 -3.54 4.77
N GLU A 37 -15.85 -4.43 3.89
CA GLU A 37 -15.58 -5.84 4.18
C GLU A 37 -14.07 -6.14 4.23
N GLY A 38 -13.25 -5.26 3.69
CA GLY A 38 -11.79 -5.42 3.68
C GLY A 38 -11.02 -4.13 3.41
N ILE A 39 -9.76 -4.13 3.87
CA ILE A 39 -8.79 -3.08 3.59
C ILE A 39 -7.45 -3.67 3.20
N ASN A 40 -6.67 -2.93 2.40
CA ASN A 40 -5.27 -3.24 2.16
C ASN A 40 -4.39 -2.37 3.08
N MET A 41 -3.56 -2.99 3.90
CA MET A 41 -2.52 -2.29 4.65
C MET A 41 -1.36 -2.00 3.70
N SER A 42 -1.33 -0.80 3.15
CA SER A 42 -0.42 -0.39 2.08
C SER A 42 0.44 0.82 2.46
N ASP A 43 1.20 0.69 3.55
CA ASP A 43 2.16 1.72 3.94
C ASP A 43 3.18 1.98 2.83
N HIS A 44 3.75 3.18 2.80
CA HIS A 44 4.72 3.59 1.80
C HIS A 44 5.95 2.69 1.76
N GLY A 45 6.41 2.37 0.56
CA GLY A 45 7.64 1.63 0.32
C GLY A 45 8.87 2.34 0.88
N PRO A 46 9.97 1.58 1.15
CA PRO A 46 11.08 2.03 1.98
C PRO A 46 11.91 3.20 1.42
N SER A 47 11.74 3.57 0.16
CA SER A 47 12.42 4.75 -0.43
C SER A 47 11.81 6.09 -0.01
N MET A 48 10.59 6.09 0.52
CA MET A 48 10.00 7.32 1.07
C MET A 48 10.70 7.71 2.38
N PRO A 49 10.98 9.00 2.61
CA PRO A 49 11.67 9.47 3.83
C PRO A 49 10.95 9.13 5.13
N ASP A 50 9.63 8.99 5.08
CA ASP A 50 8.77 8.72 6.22
C ASP A 50 8.27 7.28 6.29
N ALA A 51 8.83 6.40 5.46
CA ALA A 51 8.40 5.01 5.35
C ALA A 51 9.06 4.08 6.37
N PRO A 52 8.44 2.94 6.68
CA PRO A 52 9.09 1.89 7.43
C PRO A 52 10.18 1.21 6.59
N TYR A 53 11.11 0.53 7.27
CA TYR A 53 12.10 -0.30 6.58
C TYR A 53 11.46 -1.57 5.99
N GLU A 54 12.13 -2.21 5.06
CA GLU A 54 11.58 -3.34 4.29
C GLU A 54 11.12 -4.53 5.17
N GLY A 55 11.74 -4.73 6.33
CA GLY A 55 11.34 -5.76 7.29
C GLY A 55 9.91 -5.62 7.82
N HIS A 56 9.36 -4.42 7.83
CA HIS A 56 7.94 -4.17 8.15
C HIS A 56 7.02 -4.98 7.22
N PHE A 57 7.26 -4.90 5.92
CA PHE A 57 6.44 -5.57 4.91
C PHE A 57 6.62 -7.10 4.96
N SER A 58 7.85 -7.57 5.05
CA SER A 58 8.12 -9.01 5.10
C SER A 58 7.60 -9.67 6.39
N ASN A 59 7.42 -8.91 7.47
CA ASN A 59 6.88 -9.38 8.73
C ASN A 59 5.35 -9.37 8.81
N MET A 60 4.64 -8.75 7.87
CA MET A 60 3.17 -8.71 7.84
C MET A 60 2.52 -10.10 7.85
N ARG A 61 3.28 -11.15 7.50
CA ARG A 61 2.85 -12.56 7.59
C ARG A 61 2.31 -12.98 8.94
N ILE A 62 2.70 -12.28 10.04
CA ILE A 62 2.22 -12.59 11.40
C ILE A 62 0.85 -11.98 11.69
N LEU A 63 0.39 -11.04 10.87
CA LEU A 63 -0.91 -10.42 11.04
C LEU A 63 -2.04 -11.42 10.80
N PRO A 64 -3.11 -11.37 11.58
CA PRO A 64 -4.29 -12.19 11.32
C PRO A 64 -4.92 -11.80 9.97
N GLU A 65 -5.65 -12.74 9.38
CA GLU A 65 -6.36 -12.50 8.12
C GLU A 65 -7.54 -11.53 8.29
N TYR A 66 -8.18 -11.57 9.46
CA TYR A 66 -9.31 -10.71 9.81
C TYR A 66 -9.07 -9.99 11.13
N ILE A 67 -9.43 -8.70 11.18
CA ILE A 67 -9.40 -7.86 12.38
C ILE A 67 -10.76 -7.16 12.46
N HIS A 68 -11.48 -7.32 13.58
CA HIS A 68 -12.85 -6.80 13.76
C HIS A 68 -13.82 -7.17 12.63
N GLY A 69 -13.66 -8.36 12.05
CA GLY A 69 -14.48 -8.82 10.93
C GLY A 69 -14.08 -8.25 9.56
N ILE A 70 -13.05 -7.42 9.50
CA ILE A 70 -12.51 -6.85 8.27
C ILE A 70 -11.37 -7.71 7.75
N LYS A 71 -11.43 -8.11 6.48
CA LYS A 71 -10.33 -8.76 5.77
C LYS A 71 -9.16 -7.76 5.67
N VAL A 72 -7.97 -8.19 6.07
CA VAL A 72 -6.75 -7.39 5.94
C VAL A 72 -5.84 -8.02 4.90
N TRP A 73 -5.70 -7.36 3.75
CA TRP A 73 -4.65 -7.70 2.80
C TRP A 73 -3.32 -7.11 3.25
N LYS A 74 -2.27 -7.90 3.11
CA LYS A 74 -0.90 -7.53 3.43
C LYS A 74 -0.28 -6.93 2.18
N GLY A 75 -0.10 -5.63 2.17
CA GLY A 75 0.30 -4.90 0.99
C GLY A 75 1.38 -3.86 1.22
N ALA A 76 1.60 -3.08 0.20
CA ALA A 76 2.48 -1.91 0.23
C ALA A 76 2.05 -0.92 -0.85
N GLU A 77 2.31 0.36 -0.62
CA GLU A 77 2.39 1.35 -1.69
C GLU A 77 3.86 1.47 -2.12
N ALA A 78 4.24 0.64 -3.10
CA ALA A 78 5.59 0.64 -3.65
C ALA A 78 5.88 1.92 -4.43
N ASN A 79 7.07 2.48 -4.27
CA ASN A 79 7.51 3.61 -5.07
C ASN A 79 8.07 3.15 -6.40
N ILE A 80 7.58 3.73 -7.50
CA ILE A 80 8.23 3.62 -8.80
C ILE A 80 9.45 4.54 -8.76
N VAL A 81 10.66 3.98 -8.97
CA VAL A 81 11.91 4.69 -8.72
C VAL A 81 12.69 5.07 -9.99
N ASP A 82 12.27 4.58 -11.15
CA ASP A 82 12.86 4.95 -12.44
C ASP A 82 11.87 4.84 -13.60
N TYR A 83 12.33 5.26 -14.78
CA TYR A 83 11.49 5.27 -16.00
C TYR A 83 11.28 3.88 -16.61
N GLU A 84 12.00 2.86 -16.15
CA GLU A 84 11.83 1.46 -16.50
C GLU A 84 10.78 0.75 -15.66
N GLY A 85 10.18 1.47 -14.69
CA GLY A 85 9.12 0.95 -13.84
C GLY A 85 9.61 0.05 -12.70
N ARG A 86 10.87 0.15 -12.32
CA ARG A 86 11.35 -0.55 -11.13
C ARG A 86 10.74 0.03 -9.87
N ILE A 87 10.48 -0.83 -8.90
CA ILE A 87 9.92 -0.46 -7.61
C ILE A 87 10.90 -0.75 -6.48
N ASP A 88 10.69 -0.14 -5.33
CA ASP A 88 11.59 -0.16 -4.18
C ASP A 88 11.40 -1.34 -3.21
N LEU A 89 10.75 -2.41 -3.64
CA LEU A 89 10.60 -3.64 -2.88
C LEU A 89 11.35 -4.78 -3.55
N THR A 90 12.02 -5.63 -2.76
CA THR A 90 12.68 -6.81 -3.28
C THR A 90 11.69 -7.90 -3.69
N GLU A 91 12.10 -8.79 -4.60
CA GLU A 91 11.29 -9.95 -4.99
C GLU A 91 10.91 -10.83 -3.79
N HIS A 92 11.83 -10.94 -2.82
CA HIS A 92 11.56 -11.68 -1.58
C HIS A 92 10.39 -11.09 -0.80
N THR A 93 10.34 -9.78 -0.67
CA THR A 93 9.24 -9.07 0.02
C THR A 93 7.96 -9.15 -0.79
N LEU A 94 8.03 -8.92 -2.10
CA LEU A 94 6.88 -9.01 -3.00
C LEU A 94 6.20 -10.38 -2.96
N GLY A 95 6.99 -11.45 -2.88
CA GLY A 95 6.46 -12.82 -2.77
C GLY A 95 5.70 -13.10 -1.46
N ARG A 96 5.72 -12.19 -0.49
CA ARG A 96 5.02 -12.29 0.80
C ARG A 96 3.81 -11.36 0.92
N LEU A 97 3.62 -10.48 -0.04
CA LEU A 97 2.53 -9.52 -0.06
C LEU A 97 1.39 -10.00 -0.97
N GLU A 98 0.18 -9.56 -0.66
CA GLU A 98 -1.05 -9.98 -1.33
C GLU A 98 -1.59 -8.93 -2.30
N CYS A 99 -1.33 -7.63 -2.02
CA CYS A 99 -1.84 -6.53 -2.82
C CYS A 99 -0.84 -5.36 -2.84
N ILE A 100 -0.36 -5.02 -4.02
CA ILE A 100 0.60 -3.92 -4.20
C ILE A 100 -0.07 -2.79 -4.96
N VAL A 101 0.04 -1.58 -4.42
CA VAL A 101 -0.21 -0.32 -5.11
C VAL A 101 1.15 0.22 -5.55
N ALA A 102 1.27 0.72 -6.76
CA ALA A 102 2.49 1.36 -7.22
C ALA A 102 2.22 2.82 -7.57
N SER A 103 3.04 3.71 -7.04
CA SER A 103 2.84 5.15 -7.18
C SER A 103 4.14 5.90 -7.47
N PHE A 104 4.00 7.06 -8.11
CA PHE A 104 5.07 8.05 -8.18
C PHE A 104 4.98 8.98 -6.98
N HIS A 105 6.13 9.21 -6.33
CA HIS A 105 6.29 10.23 -5.30
C HIS A 105 7.48 11.13 -5.64
N GLU A 106 7.32 12.43 -5.51
CA GLU A 106 8.38 13.41 -5.83
C GLU A 106 9.68 13.15 -5.07
N GLN A 107 9.58 12.57 -3.87
CA GLN A 107 10.72 12.23 -3.02
C GLN A 107 11.54 11.05 -3.54
N THR A 108 10.96 10.19 -4.37
CA THR A 108 11.56 8.92 -4.80
C THR A 108 11.76 8.82 -6.31
N PHE A 109 11.14 9.70 -7.06
CA PHE A 109 11.13 9.68 -8.52
C PHE A 109 11.38 11.08 -9.09
N LYS A 110 12.40 11.21 -9.94
CA LYS A 110 12.65 12.46 -10.66
C LYS A 110 11.64 12.61 -11.79
N ALA A 111 10.86 13.70 -11.77
CA ALA A 111 9.91 14.02 -12.82
C ALA A 111 10.56 14.06 -14.21
N GLY A 112 9.86 13.49 -15.19
CA GLY A 112 10.28 13.44 -16.58
C GLY A 112 9.16 13.87 -17.52
N THR A 113 9.22 13.41 -18.75
CA THR A 113 8.17 13.65 -19.75
C THR A 113 6.94 12.79 -19.47
N VAL A 114 5.80 13.16 -20.05
CA VAL A 114 4.56 12.35 -19.98
C VAL A 114 4.80 10.94 -20.52
N GLU A 115 5.56 10.82 -21.60
CA GLU A 115 5.91 9.52 -22.19
C GLU A 115 6.75 8.67 -21.21
N GLN A 116 7.75 9.26 -20.54
CA GLN A 116 8.57 8.55 -19.55
C GLN A 116 7.73 8.05 -18.38
N HIS A 117 6.83 8.89 -17.84
CA HIS A 117 5.92 8.48 -16.78
C HIS A 117 4.98 7.37 -17.24
N THR A 118 4.40 7.48 -18.44
CA THR A 118 3.51 6.46 -18.99
C THR A 118 4.24 5.12 -19.15
N ASN A 119 5.46 5.13 -19.70
CA ASN A 119 6.25 3.92 -19.88
C ASN A 119 6.61 3.25 -18.56
N ALA A 120 6.89 4.02 -17.52
CA ALA A 120 7.20 3.47 -16.19
C ALA A 120 6.01 2.73 -15.54
N TYR A 121 4.76 3.04 -15.92
CA TYR A 121 3.57 2.31 -15.48
C TYR A 121 3.29 1.04 -16.30
N MET A 122 3.86 0.92 -17.50
CA MET A 122 3.63 -0.21 -18.44
C MET A 122 4.52 -1.40 -18.11
#